data_ffd51efd09c424ed193fffddba36c83c
#
_entry.id   ffd51efd09c424ed193fffddba36c83c
#
_cell.length_a   1.000
_cell.length_b   1.000
_cell.length_c   1.000
_cell.angle_alpha   90.00
_cell.angle_beta   90.00
_cell.angle_gamma   90.00
#
_symmetry.space_group_name_H-M   'P 1'
#
loop_
_entity.id
_entity.type
_entity.pdbx_description
1 polymer ?
#
loop_
_entity_poly.entity_id
_entity_poly.type
_entity_poly.pdbx_seq_one_letter_code
_entity_poly.pdbx_strand_id
1 'polypeptide(L)'
;MSLKIEEVTKEKFSKFGDFINPYYVESTDINMNTTKSYFDLANIEIDGEDKRVRLNLFEAKKRIFPLKIDMLENHPFSSQVFLPLGNHSFIVVVCPASAKPNLNDLNIFRVDNGFGINFKPRVWHFPLISIEDAKFITI
;
A
#
# COMPACT_ATOMS: atom_id res chain seq x y z
N MET A 1 5.80 -1.15 -24.95
CA MET A 1 5.31 -0.06 -24.09
C MET A 1 6.14 -0.02 -22.82
N SER A 2 6.81 1.08 -22.57
CA SER A 2 7.58 1.24 -21.34
C SER A 2 6.64 1.64 -20.20
N LEU A 3 6.74 0.95 -19.07
CA LEU A 3 5.99 1.27 -17.86
C LEU A 3 6.74 2.38 -17.12
N LYS A 4 6.02 3.43 -16.77
CA LYS A 4 6.58 4.57 -16.05
C LYS A 4 6.29 4.44 -14.55
N ILE A 5 7.33 4.63 -13.73
CA ILE A 5 7.17 4.73 -12.28
C ILE A 5 6.78 6.15 -11.95
N GLU A 6 5.64 6.32 -11.28
CA GLU A 6 5.14 7.60 -10.83
C GLU A 6 5.19 7.71 -9.32
N GLU A 7 5.42 8.90 -8.81
CA GLU A 7 5.24 9.16 -7.39
C GLU A 7 3.76 9.03 -7.03
N VAL A 8 3.45 8.31 -5.95
CA VAL A 8 2.08 8.09 -5.51
C VAL A 8 1.46 9.40 -5.02
N THR A 9 0.21 9.63 -5.38
CA THR A 9 -0.62 10.70 -4.82
C THR A 9 -1.97 10.13 -4.40
N LYS A 10 -2.67 10.84 -3.53
CA LYS A 10 -4.01 10.46 -3.09
C LYS A 10 -4.94 10.25 -4.28
N GLU A 11 -4.91 11.17 -5.23
CA GLU A 11 -5.78 11.17 -6.41
C GLU A 11 -5.45 10.01 -7.35
N LYS A 12 -4.17 9.81 -7.64
CA LYS A 12 -3.73 8.74 -8.56
C LYS A 12 -3.98 7.36 -7.98
N PHE A 13 -3.90 7.20 -6.65
CA PHE A 13 -4.08 5.91 -6.00
C PHE A 13 -5.53 5.61 -5.63
N SER A 14 -6.44 6.56 -5.74
CA SER A 14 -7.82 6.48 -5.22
C SER A 14 -8.61 5.27 -5.72
N LYS A 15 -8.40 4.85 -6.96
CA LYS A 15 -9.08 3.67 -7.51
C LYS A 15 -8.52 2.34 -7.02
N PHE A 16 -7.33 2.36 -6.43
CA PHE A 16 -6.67 1.16 -5.90
C PHE A 16 -6.78 1.03 -4.38
N GLY A 17 -7.02 2.14 -3.70
CA GLY A 17 -7.09 2.17 -2.24
C GLY A 17 -6.71 3.51 -1.67
N ASP A 18 -6.10 3.47 -0.48
CA ASP A 18 -5.69 4.66 0.24
C ASP A 18 -4.18 4.85 0.15
N PHE A 19 -3.75 6.08 -0.07
CA PHE A 19 -2.38 6.49 0.15
C PHE A 19 -2.28 6.96 1.61
N ILE A 20 -1.53 6.21 2.43
CA ILE A 20 -1.41 6.48 3.87
C ILE A 20 -0.34 7.54 4.08
N ASN A 21 -0.77 8.79 4.06
CA ASN A 21 0.04 9.95 4.31
C ASN A 21 -0.69 10.80 5.36
N PRO A 22 -0.16 10.91 6.60
CA PRO A 22 -0.85 11.61 7.67
C PRO A 22 -1.06 13.10 7.38
N TYR A 23 -0.26 13.68 6.50
CA TYR A 23 -0.31 15.11 6.24
C TYR A 23 -1.45 15.56 5.31
N TYR A 24 -2.29 14.60 4.85
CA TYR A 24 -3.55 14.92 4.18
C TYR A 24 -4.70 15.21 5.15
N VAL A 25 -4.52 14.96 6.45
CA VAL A 25 -5.52 15.23 7.47
C VAL A 25 -4.97 16.21 8.51
N GLU A 26 -5.87 16.92 9.18
CA GLU A 26 -5.48 17.79 10.29
C GLU A 26 -5.13 16.93 11.51
N SER A 27 -4.07 17.32 12.21
CA SER A 27 -3.70 16.66 13.47
C SER A 27 -4.52 17.19 14.62
N THR A 28 -4.72 16.35 15.63
CA THR A 28 -5.32 16.71 16.90
C THR A 28 -4.28 16.51 18.00
N ASP A 29 -4.10 17.51 18.85
CA ASP A 29 -3.24 17.39 20.02
C ASP A 29 -3.98 16.65 21.12
N ILE A 30 -3.37 15.59 21.63
CA ILE A 30 -3.92 14.77 22.71
C ILE A 30 -2.87 14.58 23.81
N ASN A 31 -3.26 13.91 24.90
CA ASN A 31 -2.37 13.58 26.01
C ASN A 31 -1.63 14.83 26.55
N MET A 32 -2.39 15.87 26.88
CA MET A 32 -1.84 17.15 27.40
C MET A 32 -0.83 17.78 26.44
N ASN A 33 -1.13 17.75 25.14
CA ASN A 33 -0.32 18.31 24.05
C ASN A 33 1.06 17.64 23.86
N THR A 34 1.22 16.43 24.35
CA THR A 34 2.46 15.65 24.11
C THR A 34 2.41 14.81 22.85
N THR A 35 1.23 14.66 22.26
CA THR A 35 1.01 13.75 21.13
C THR A 35 0.16 14.41 20.05
N LYS A 36 0.64 14.39 18.82
CA LYS A 36 -0.18 14.72 17.64
C LYS A 36 -0.81 13.46 17.10
N SER A 37 -2.13 13.50 16.93
CA SER A 37 -2.89 12.37 16.43
C SER A 37 -3.42 12.67 15.04
N TYR A 38 -3.29 11.69 14.14
CA TYR A 38 -3.79 11.73 12.78
C TYR A 38 -4.74 10.55 12.61
N PHE A 39 -6.04 10.83 12.50
CA PHE A 39 -7.07 9.80 12.51
C PHE A 39 -7.52 9.45 11.10
N ASP A 40 -8.00 8.22 10.97
CA ASP A 40 -8.75 7.75 9.79
C ASP A 40 -7.94 7.84 8.48
N LEU A 41 -6.72 7.34 8.52
CA LEU A 41 -5.79 7.40 7.40
C LEU A 41 -6.08 6.37 6.31
N ALA A 42 -6.79 5.29 6.65
CA ALA A 42 -7.09 4.21 5.72
C ALA A 42 -8.38 3.51 6.13
N ASN A 43 -9.11 3.00 5.14
CA ASN A 43 -10.31 2.22 5.35
C ASN A 43 -9.99 0.72 5.34
N ILE A 44 -9.95 0.09 6.49
CA ILE A 44 -9.73 -1.34 6.62
C ILE A 44 -11.05 -2.06 6.32
N GLU A 45 -11.07 -2.82 5.23
CA GLU A 45 -12.25 -3.57 4.79
C GLU A 45 -12.05 -5.06 5.01
N ILE A 46 -13.07 -5.72 5.56
CA ILE A 46 -13.11 -7.17 5.74
C ILE A 46 -14.45 -7.68 5.28
N ASP A 47 -14.45 -8.49 4.25
CA ASP A 47 -15.61 -9.20 3.74
C ASP A 47 -15.51 -10.70 4.12
N GLY A 48 -16.60 -11.43 3.96
CA GLY A 48 -16.62 -12.86 4.21
C GLY A 48 -17.00 -13.20 5.67
N GLU A 49 -16.82 -14.47 6.04
CA GLU A 49 -17.27 -15.00 7.33
C GLU A 49 -16.29 -14.71 8.47
N ASP A 50 -14.99 -14.82 8.20
CA ASP A 50 -13.94 -14.51 9.18
C ASP A 50 -13.70 -13.00 9.20
N LYS A 51 -14.17 -12.35 10.25
CA LYS A 51 -14.06 -10.89 10.44
C LYS A 51 -12.83 -10.49 11.25
N ARG A 52 -11.91 -11.42 11.48
CA ARG A 52 -10.75 -11.12 12.33
C ARG A 52 -9.68 -10.34 11.55
N VAL A 53 -9.31 -9.18 12.06
CA VAL A 53 -8.18 -8.39 11.58
C VAL A 53 -6.87 -9.01 12.09
N ARG A 54 -5.92 -9.20 11.19
CA ARG A 54 -4.59 -9.71 11.55
C ARG A 54 -3.53 -8.68 11.24
N LEU A 55 -2.64 -8.49 12.18
CA LEU A 55 -1.46 -7.64 12.01
C LEU A 55 -0.24 -8.54 11.82
N ASN A 56 0.51 -8.30 10.75
CA ASN A 56 1.69 -9.10 10.41
C ASN A 56 2.92 -8.21 10.24
N LEU A 57 4.09 -8.80 10.41
CA LEU A 57 5.36 -8.16 10.13
C LEU A 57 6.01 -8.85 8.94
N PHE A 58 6.37 -8.07 7.92
CA PHE A 58 7.18 -8.54 6.80
C PHE A 58 8.59 -7.97 6.92
N GLU A 59 9.59 -8.83 6.93
CA GLU A 59 10.98 -8.44 6.78
C GLU A 59 11.34 -8.59 5.30
N ALA A 60 11.43 -7.47 4.60
CA ALA A 60 11.67 -7.45 3.16
C ALA A 60 13.11 -7.14 2.84
N LYS A 61 13.69 -7.90 1.94
CA LYS A 61 14.99 -7.59 1.36
C LYS A 61 14.82 -6.73 0.13
N LYS A 62 15.78 -5.85 -0.12
CA LYS A 62 15.80 -5.04 -1.34
C LYS A 62 15.72 -5.92 -2.57
N ARG A 63 14.98 -5.45 -3.57
CA ARG A 63 14.90 -6.12 -4.87
C ARG A 63 15.92 -5.51 -5.82
N ILE A 64 16.41 -6.33 -6.74
CA ILE A 64 17.38 -5.93 -7.76
C ILE A 64 16.63 -5.63 -9.04
N PHE A 65 16.97 -4.50 -9.68
CA PHE A 65 16.36 -4.05 -10.93
C PHE A 65 17.31 -4.29 -12.12
N PRO A 66 16.79 -4.57 -13.33
CA PRO A 66 15.37 -4.61 -13.68
C PRO A 66 14.65 -5.81 -13.09
N LEU A 67 13.38 -5.63 -12.72
CA LEU A 67 12.54 -6.65 -12.12
C LEU A 67 11.42 -7.03 -13.09
N LYS A 68 11.28 -8.33 -13.35
CA LYS A 68 10.22 -8.83 -14.22
C LYS A 68 8.91 -8.93 -13.43
N ILE A 69 7.84 -8.36 -13.98
CA ILE A 69 6.49 -8.48 -13.44
C ILE A 69 5.83 -9.68 -14.15
N ASP A 70 5.89 -10.83 -13.52
CA ASP A 70 5.44 -12.09 -14.09
C ASP A 70 4.24 -12.71 -13.38
N MET A 71 3.74 -12.06 -12.33
CA MET A 71 2.55 -12.48 -11.60
C MET A 71 1.88 -11.28 -10.96
N LEU A 72 0.59 -11.40 -10.72
CA LEU A 72 -0.18 -10.49 -9.87
C LEU A 72 -1.07 -11.33 -8.98
N GLU A 73 -1.29 -10.86 -7.77
CA GLU A 73 -2.18 -11.49 -6.80
C GLU A 73 -3.25 -10.51 -6.34
N ASN A 74 -4.33 -11.01 -5.79
CA ASN A 74 -5.32 -10.18 -5.10
C ASN A 74 -5.84 -10.89 -3.85
N HIS A 75 -6.45 -10.10 -2.99
CA HIS A 75 -7.12 -10.58 -1.78
C HIS A 75 -8.60 -10.24 -1.90
N PRO A 76 -9.47 -11.24 -2.21
CA PRO A 76 -10.87 -10.94 -2.54
C PRO A 76 -11.72 -10.56 -1.32
N PHE A 77 -11.28 -10.90 -0.10
CA PHE A 77 -12.10 -10.74 1.11
C PHE A 77 -11.60 -9.66 2.07
N SER A 78 -10.51 -9.00 1.74
CA SER A 78 -9.97 -7.96 2.63
C SER A 78 -9.13 -6.94 1.88
N SER A 79 -9.05 -5.75 2.46
CA SER A 79 -8.01 -4.78 2.14
C SER A 79 -6.65 -5.29 2.63
N GLN A 80 -5.57 -4.63 2.20
CA GLN A 80 -4.23 -4.95 2.67
C GLN A 80 -3.40 -3.69 2.84
N VAL A 81 -3.01 -3.41 4.08
CA VAL A 81 -2.13 -2.29 4.42
C VAL A 81 -0.67 -2.73 4.30
N PHE A 82 0.15 -1.86 3.73
CA PHE A 82 1.61 -1.92 3.84
C PHE A 82 2.11 -0.60 4.43
N LEU A 83 2.74 -0.68 5.58
CA LEU A 83 3.27 0.48 6.28
C LEU A 83 4.72 0.21 6.72
N PRO A 84 5.71 0.92 6.16
CA PRO A 84 7.09 0.69 6.56
C PRO A 84 7.34 1.15 7.99
N LEU A 85 8.20 0.42 8.70
CA LEU A 85 8.73 0.84 9.99
C LEU A 85 9.97 1.69 9.74
N GLY A 86 9.79 2.99 9.77
CA GLY A 86 10.84 3.96 9.49
C GLY A 86 10.70 4.61 8.12
N ASN A 87 11.66 5.46 7.78
CA ASN A 87 11.65 6.20 6.52
C ASN A 87 12.20 5.36 5.37
N HIS A 88 11.38 4.41 4.91
CA HIS A 88 11.73 3.52 3.82
C HIS A 88 10.82 3.75 2.62
N SER A 89 11.35 3.47 1.44
CA SER A 89 10.63 3.58 0.17
C SER A 89 10.35 2.21 -0.41
N PHE A 90 9.23 2.09 -1.12
CA PHE A 90 8.89 0.86 -1.82
C PHE A 90 8.12 1.18 -3.10
N ILE A 91 7.99 0.18 -3.95
CA ILE A 91 7.30 0.27 -5.23
C ILE A 91 6.09 -0.64 -5.20
N VAL A 92 4.97 -0.15 -5.70
CA VAL A 92 3.75 -0.94 -5.90
C VAL A 92 3.41 -1.00 -7.38
N VAL A 93 3.02 -2.18 -7.82
CA VAL A 93 2.55 -2.45 -9.18
C VAL A 93 1.12 -2.93 -9.07
N VAL A 94 0.18 -2.20 -9.64
CA VAL A 94 -1.26 -2.41 -9.42
C VAL A 94 -2.06 -2.38 -10.71
N CYS A 95 -3.13 -3.16 -10.71
CA CYS A 95 -4.23 -3.08 -11.67
C CYS A 95 -5.56 -2.93 -10.92
N PRO A 96 -6.56 -2.26 -11.53
CA PRO A 96 -7.87 -2.17 -10.92
C PRO A 96 -8.51 -3.54 -10.64
N ALA A 97 -9.40 -3.58 -9.66
CA ALA A 97 -10.17 -4.77 -9.34
C ALA A 97 -10.99 -5.23 -10.56
N SER A 98 -10.89 -6.51 -10.89
CA SER A 98 -11.56 -7.13 -12.01
C SER A 98 -11.47 -8.65 -11.90
N ALA A 99 -12.20 -9.39 -12.73
CA ALA A 99 -12.12 -10.85 -12.75
C ALA A 99 -10.73 -11.35 -13.18
N LYS A 100 -10.08 -10.60 -14.09
CA LYS A 100 -8.70 -10.85 -14.53
C LYS A 100 -7.96 -9.53 -14.60
N PRO A 101 -6.65 -9.49 -14.26
CA PRO A 101 -5.90 -8.25 -14.37
C PRO A 101 -5.77 -7.83 -15.83
N ASN A 102 -6.04 -6.56 -16.10
CA ASN A 102 -5.82 -5.97 -17.41
C ASN A 102 -4.43 -5.31 -17.42
N LEU A 103 -3.47 -5.93 -18.09
CA LEU A 103 -2.10 -5.43 -18.13
C LEU A 103 -1.94 -4.08 -18.82
N ASN A 104 -2.95 -3.66 -19.61
CA ASN A 104 -2.97 -2.32 -20.20
C ASN A 104 -3.29 -1.22 -19.16
N ASP A 105 -3.87 -1.61 -18.02
CA ASP A 105 -4.19 -0.73 -16.90
C ASP A 105 -3.20 -0.86 -15.75
N LEU A 106 -2.01 -1.38 -16.04
CA LEU A 106 -0.96 -1.52 -15.05
C LEU A 106 -0.37 -0.16 -14.68
N ASN A 107 -0.31 0.11 -13.39
CA ASN A 107 0.26 1.34 -12.84
C ASN A 107 1.38 0.98 -11.86
N ILE A 108 2.44 1.77 -11.88
CA ILE A 108 3.59 1.58 -11.00
C ILE A 108 3.80 2.86 -10.22
N PHE A 109 3.76 2.75 -8.89
CA PHE A 109 3.95 3.87 -7.99
C PHE A 109 5.15 3.67 -7.09
N ARG A 110 5.86 4.76 -6.84
CA ARG A 110 6.86 4.83 -5.79
C ARG A 110 6.23 5.49 -4.56
N VAL A 111 6.40 4.86 -3.40
CA VAL A 111 5.94 5.35 -2.11
C VAL A 111 7.15 5.68 -1.27
N ASP A 112 7.30 6.95 -0.90
CA ASP A 112 8.46 7.48 -0.19
C ASP A 112 8.10 7.98 1.22
N ASN A 113 9.10 8.46 1.93
CA ASN A 113 8.96 9.17 3.22
C ASN A 113 8.38 8.35 4.36
N GLY A 114 8.47 7.03 4.30
CA GLY A 114 7.89 6.17 5.32
C GLY A 114 6.36 6.11 5.26
N PHE A 115 5.75 6.65 4.22
CA PHE A 115 4.30 6.56 4.00
C PHE A 115 3.93 5.14 3.57
N GLY A 116 2.64 4.82 3.65
CA GLY A 116 2.14 3.51 3.31
C GLY A 116 1.01 3.54 2.29
N ILE A 117 0.49 2.37 1.99
CA ILE A 117 -0.70 2.22 1.15
C ILE A 117 -1.62 1.17 1.75
N ASN A 118 -2.88 1.23 1.34
CA ASN A 118 -3.89 0.24 1.66
C ASN A 118 -4.60 -0.16 0.37
N PHE A 119 -4.39 -1.40 -0.09
CA PHE A 119 -5.10 -1.91 -1.26
C PHE A 119 -6.55 -2.21 -0.90
N LYS A 120 -7.49 -1.78 -1.74
CA LYS A 120 -8.89 -2.25 -1.67
C LYS A 120 -8.96 -3.75 -1.92
N PRO A 121 -9.98 -4.44 -1.39
CA PRO A 121 -10.22 -5.83 -1.78
C PRO A 121 -10.26 -5.98 -3.30
N ARG A 122 -9.76 -7.11 -3.79
CA ARG A 122 -9.77 -7.51 -5.21
C ARG A 122 -8.86 -6.69 -6.14
N VAL A 123 -8.13 -5.72 -5.64
CA VAL A 123 -7.13 -5.00 -6.43
C VAL A 123 -5.96 -5.94 -6.74
N TRP A 124 -5.62 -6.07 -8.00
CA TRP A 124 -4.48 -6.86 -8.43
C TRP A 124 -3.18 -6.11 -8.14
N HIS A 125 -2.20 -6.79 -7.57
CA HIS A 125 -0.91 -6.20 -7.26
C HIS A 125 0.22 -7.23 -7.33
N PHE A 126 1.42 -6.75 -7.62
CA PHE A 126 2.64 -7.55 -7.50
C PHE A 126 3.08 -7.57 -6.02
N PRO A 127 3.68 -8.66 -5.53
CA PRO A 127 4.21 -8.70 -4.17
C PRO A 127 5.14 -7.53 -3.85
N LEU A 128 5.25 -7.20 -2.58
CA LEU A 128 6.02 -6.06 -2.06
C LEU A 128 7.41 -5.95 -2.70
N ILE A 129 7.71 -4.76 -3.23
CA ILE A 129 9.02 -4.42 -3.79
C ILE A 129 9.67 -3.37 -2.91
N SER A 130 10.54 -3.79 -1.99
CA SER A 130 11.30 -2.87 -1.15
C SER A 130 12.55 -2.37 -1.89
N ILE A 131 12.84 -1.07 -1.76
CA ILE A 131 14.02 -0.45 -2.37
C ILE A 131 15.28 -0.80 -1.58
N GLU A 132 15.14 -0.96 -0.28
CA GLU A 132 16.20 -1.34 0.65
C GLU A 132 15.71 -2.41 1.61
N ASP A 133 16.60 -3.03 2.37
CA ASP A 133 16.18 -3.95 3.42
C ASP A 133 15.36 -3.18 4.45
N ALA A 134 14.14 -3.61 4.70
CA ALA A 134 13.21 -2.89 5.55
C ALA A 134 12.14 -3.81 6.13
N LYS A 135 11.53 -3.35 7.22
CA LYS A 135 10.39 -4.03 7.85
C LYS A 135 9.12 -3.28 7.55
N PHE A 136 8.05 -4.03 7.35
CA PHE A 136 6.72 -3.49 7.06
C PHE A 136 5.69 -4.12 7.98
N ILE A 137 4.79 -3.30 8.50
CA ILE A 137 3.56 -3.78 9.10
C ILE A 137 2.54 -3.98 7.99
N THR A 138 1.85 -5.12 8.01
CA THR A 138 0.73 -5.39 7.10
C THR A 138 -0.51 -5.76 7.92
N ILE A 139 -1.64 -5.35 7.43
CA ILE A 139 -2.94 -5.60 8.07
C ILE A 139 -3.91 -6.16 7.03
#